data_804400fd96ef2cf52d96d854ab0913d4
#
_entry.id   804400fd96ef2cf52d96d854ab0913d4
#
_cell.length_a   1.000
_cell.length_b   1.000
_cell.length_c   1.000
_cell.angle_alpha   90.00
_cell.angle_beta   90.00
_cell.angle_gamma   90.00
#
_symmetry.space_group_name_H-M   'P 1'
#
loop_
_entity.id
_entity.type
_entity.pdbx_description
1 polymer ?
#
loop_
_entity_poly.entity_id
_entity_poly.type
_entity_poly.pdbx_seq_one_letter_code
_entity_poly.pdbx_strand_id
1 'polypeptide(L)'
;VIFNLGNNNALSREQVEQIFEAVKGQPQIIVVNTAVPRPWRDGNNQIINEVAAKYPQADVIDWNAISNGRPEYFAPDGVHLVPAGVNAYVSAILEKLQEK
;
A
#
# COMPACT_ATOMS: atom_id res chain seq x y z
N VAL A 1 2.87 -3.65 12.43
CA VAL A 1 3.64 -2.71 11.60
C VAL A 1 2.81 -2.30 10.39
N ILE A 2 2.90 -1.04 10.03
CA ILE A 2 2.17 -0.45 8.89
C ILE A 2 3.20 0.25 8.00
N PHE A 3 3.18 -0.05 6.71
CA PHE A 3 4.05 0.66 5.77
C PHE A 3 3.41 0.76 4.38
N ASN A 4 3.89 1.73 3.62
CA ASN A 4 3.48 1.98 2.24
C ASN A 4 4.64 1.63 1.31
N LEU A 5 4.34 1.00 0.19
CA LEU A 5 5.33 0.57 -0.78
C LEU A 5 4.95 0.93 -2.20
N GLY A 6 5.97 1.17 -3.01
CA GLY A 6 5.82 1.21 -4.46
C GLY A 6 5.66 2.57 -5.09
N ASN A 7 5.79 3.67 -4.32
CA ASN A 7 5.54 5.00 -4.85
C ASN A 7 6.66 5.55 -5.73
N ASN A 8 7.90 5.22 -5.45
CA ASN A 8 9.05 5.96 -6.01
C ASN A 8 9.75 5.28 -7.17
N ASN A 9 9.73 3.95 -7.24
CA ASN A 9 10.48 3.21 -8.25
C ASN A 9 9.82 1.86 -8.52
N ALA A 10 10.18 1.26 -9.67
CA ALA A 10 9.85 -0.14 -9.91
C ALA A 10 10.55 -1.02 -8.87
N LEU A 11 9.80 -1.94 -8.27
CA LEU A 11 10.32 -2.87 -7.28
C LEU A 11 10.54 -4.24 -7.91
N SER A 12 11.58 -4.96 -7.45
CA SER A 12 11.72 -6.37 -7.77
C SER A 12 10.99 -7.21 -6.72
N ARG A 13 10.62 -8.44 -7.08
CA ARG A 13 10.06 -9.38 -6.12
C ARG A 13 11.02 -9.59 -4.95
N GLU A 14 12.30 -9.72 -5.23
CA GLU A 14 13.33 -9.93 -4.22
C GLU A 14 13.37 -8.79 -3.20
N GLN A 15 13.27 -7.55 -3.66
CA GLN A 15 13.23 -6.39 -2.76
C GLN A 15 12.02 -6.43 -1.83
N VAL A 16 10.85 -6.76 -2.36
CA VAL A 16 9.63 -6.86 -1.56
C VAL A 16 9.72 -8.02 -0.57
N GLU A 17 10.25 -9.16 -1.01
CA GLU A 17 10.47 -10.30 -0.12
C GLU A 17 11.41 -9.95 1.04
N GLN A 18 12.47 -9.21 0.78
CA GLN A 18 13.41 -8.77 1.81
C GLN A 18 12.73 -7.86 2.85
N ILE A 19 11.83 -6.97 2.40
CA ILE A 19 11.09 -6.11 3.31
C ILE A 19 10.18 -6.94 4.23
N PHE A 20 9.43 -7.88 3.66
CA PHE A 20 8.55 -8.73 4.45
C PHE A 20 9.33 -9.63 5.41
N GLU A 21 10.47 -10.16 4.98
CA GLU A 21 11.34 -10.96 5.86
C GLU A 21 11.85 -10.14 7.03
N ALA A 22 12.15 -8.87 6.81
CA ALA A 22 12.63 -7.99 7.88
C ALA A 22 11.57 -7.75 8.97
N VAL A 23 10.27 -7.86 8.63
CA VAL A 23 9.18 -7.60 9.58
C VAL A 23 8.37 -8.86 9.93
N LYS A 24 8.83 -10.04 9.50
CA LYS A 24 8.05 -11.27 9.68
C LYS A 24 7.77 -11.65 11.13
N GLY A 25 8.55 -11.11 12.07
CA GLY A 25 8.32 -11.33 13.50
C GLY A 25 7.17 -10.52 14.08
N GLN A 26 6.62 -9.59 13.32
CA GLN A 26 5.50 -8.78 13.78
C GLN A 26 4.20 -9.58 13.72
N PRO A 27 3.34 -9.50 14.74
CA PRO A 27 2.08 -10.25 14.76
C PRO A 27 1.07 -9.73 13.73
N GLN A 28 1.22 -8.49 13.29
CA GLN A 28 0.35 -7.89 12.29
C GLN A 28 1.17 -7.03 11.34
N ILE A 29 1.00 -7.29 10.04
CA ILE A 29 1.66 -6.53 8.98
C ILE A 29 0.56 -5.94 8.10
N ILE A 30 0.54 -4.62 7.99
CA ILE A 30 -0.37 -3.91 7.09
C ILE A 30 0.47 -3.18 6.05
N VAL A 31 0.30 -3.51 4.79
CA VAL A 31 0.97 -2.83 3.70
C VAL A 31 -0.05 -2.08 2.84
N VAL A 32 0.22 -0.82 2.58
CA VAL A 32 -0.60 0.01 1.69
C VAL A 32 0.09 0.05 0.34
N ASN A 33 -0.63 -0.33 -0.71
CA ASN A 33 -0.08 -0.33 -2.05
C ASN A 33 -0.07 1.08 -2.66
N THR A 34 0.34 1.19 -3.90
CA THR A 34 0.55 2.50 -4.52
C THR A 34 -0.54 2.85 -5.52
N ALA A 35 -0.89 4.15 -5.56
CA ALA A 35 -1.81 4.73 -6.54
C ALA A 35 -1.10 5.77 -7.42
N VAL A 36 0.23 5.81 -7.41
CA VAL A 36 0.97 6.82 -8.19
C VAL A 36 0.70 6.67 -9.69
N PRO A 37 0.55 7.80 -10.42
CA PRO A 37 0.36 7.75 -11.86
C PRO A 37 1.69 7.53 -12.58
N ARG A 38 2.28 6.36 -12.40
CA ARG A 38 3.59 6.00 -12.93
C ARG A 38 3.54 4.60 -13.56
N PRO A 39 4.44 4.31 -14.51
CA PRO A 39 4.43 3.02 -15.21
C PRO A 39 4.61 1.80 -14.31
N TRP A 40 5.27 1.95 -13.17
CA TRP A 40 5.55 0.84 -12.25
C TRP A 40 4.42 0.53 -11.29
N ARG A 41 3.34 1.30 -11.27
CA ARG A 41 2.25 1.14 -10.30
C ARG A 41 1.67 -0.28 -10.29
N ASP A 42 1.21 -0.75 -11.43
CA ASP A 42 0.50 -2.03 -11.52
C ASP A 42 1.42 -3.21 -11.24
N GLY A 43 2.64 -3.17 -11.76
CA GLY A 43 3.63 -4.22 -11.51
C GLY A 43 4.03 -4.29 -10.05
N ASN A 44 4.24 -3.14 -9.41
CA ASN A 44 4.56 -3.09 -7.98
C ASN A 44 3.41 -3.66 -7.14
N ASN A 45 2.17 -3.27 -7.45
CA ASN A 45 1.01 -3.74 -6.70
C ASN A 45 0.80 -5.24 -6.86
N GLN A 46 1.07 -5.80 -8.03
CA GLN A 46 1.00 -7.24 -8.25
C GLN A 46 2.03 -7.97 -7.38
N ILE A 47 3.27 -7.49 -7.35
CA ILE A 47 4.32 -8.10 -6.53
C ILE A 47 3.97 -8.02 -5.05
N ILE A 48 3.48 -6.87 -4.59
CA ILE A 48 3.06 -6.69 -3.19
C ILE A 48 2.00 -7.72 -2.82
N ASN A 49 0.98 -7.90 -3.66
CA ASN A 49 -0.09 -8.86 -3.39
C ASN A 49 0.45 -10.29 -3.32
N GLU A 50 1.33 -10.66 -4.26
CA GLU A 50 1.87 -12.01 -4.33
C GLU A 50 2.76 -12.34 -3.14
N VAL A 51 3.60 -11.40 -2.73
CA VAL A 51 4.49 -11.61 -1.58
C VAL A 51 3.69 -11.61 -0.28
N ALA A 52 2.77 -10.66 -0.10
CA ALA A 52 1.94 -10.59 1.11
C ALA A 52 1.13 -11.87 1.33
N ALA A 53 0.72 -12.53 0.26
CA ALA A 53 -0.06 -13.77 0.35
C ALA A 53 0.71 -14.91 1.03
N LYS A 54 2.03 -14.81 1.11
CA LYS A 54 2.87 -15.82 1.78
C LYS A 54 2.94 -15.63 3.30
N TYR A 55 2.40 -14.53 3.82
CA TYR A 55 2.47 -14.19 5.25
C TYR A 55 1.06 -14.12 5.82
N PRO A 56 0.65 -15.11 6.63
CA PRO A 56 -0.75 -15.17 7.14
C PRO A 56 -1.15 -13.94 7.96
N GLN A 57 -0.19 -13.26 8.60
CA GLN A 57 -0.44 -12.09 9.41
C GLN A 57 -0.47 -10.79 8.59
N ALA A 58 -0.26 -10.87 7.26
CA ALA A 58 -0.20 -9.68 6.41
C ALA A 58 -1.53 -9.39 5.75
N ASP A 59 -1.91 -8.11 5.72
CA ASP A 59 -3.05 -7.58 4.99
C ASP A 59 -2.58 -6.47 4.06
N VAL A 60 -3.13 -6.45 2.86
CA VAL A 60 -2.88 -5.37 1.89
C VAL A 60 -4.08 -4.44 1.88
N ILE A 61 -3.83 -3.14 2.07
CA ILE A 61 -4.82 -2.10 1.82
C ILE A 61 -4.66 -1.69 0.37
N ASP A 62 -5.67 -1.92 -0.44
CA ASP A 62 -5.66 -1.58 -1.86
C ASP A 62 -6.00 -0.10 -2.05
N TRP A 63 -5.03 0.74 -1.71
CA TRP A 63 -5.19 2.19 -1.85
C TRP A 63 -5.39 2.59 -3.32
N ASN A 64 -4.79 1.84 -4.25
CA ASN A 64 -5.00 2.09 -5.67
C ASN A 64 -6.48 1.99 -6.04
N ALA A 65 -7.17 0.96 -5.56
CA ALA A 65 -8.61 0.80 -5.82
C ALA A 65 -9.45 1.84 -5.08
N ILE A 66 -9.13 2.11 -3.80
CA ILE A 66 -9.87 3.06 -2.97
C ILE A 66 -9.82 4.46 -3.56
N SER A 67 -8.66 4.87 -4.05
CA SER A 67 -8.46 6.22 -4.58
C SER A 67 -8.77 6.34 -6.08
N ASN A 68 -9.07 5.24 -6.75
CA ASN A 68 -9.37 5.26 -8.18
C ASN A 68 -10.62 6.09 -8.46
N GLY A 69 -10.53 7.03 -9.39
CA GLY A 69 -11.64 7.93 -9.70
C GLY A 69 -11.91 8.99 -8.64
N ARG A 70 -10.96 9.22 -7.73
CA ARG A 70 -11.08 10.21 -6.66
C ARG A 70 -9.98 11.28 -6.77
N PRO A 71 -9.99 12.11 -7.82
CA PRO A 71 -8.95 13.14 -7.98
C PRO A 71 -8.94 14.15 -6.84
N GLU A 72 -10.04 14.29 -6.11
CA GLU A 72 -10.14 15.20 -4.96
C GLU A 72 -9.26 14.77 -3.78
N TYR A 73 -8.73 13.54 -3.80
CA TYR A 73 -7.82 13.05 -2.76
C TYR A 73 -6.39 13.53 -2.95
N PHE A 74 -6.06 14.01 -4.14
CA PHE A 74 -4.68 14.26 -4.54
C PHE A 74 -4.42 15.72 -4.88
N ALA A 75 -3.17 16.16 -4.63
CA ALA A 75 -2.67 17.42 -5.17
C ALA A 75 -2.54 17.31 -6.71
N PRO A 76 -2.28 18.43 -7.42
CA PRO A 76 -2.18 18.40 -8.88
C PRO A 76 -1.13 17.43 -9.44
N ASP A 77 -0.12 17.04 -8.64
CA ASP A 77 0.89 16.08 -9.07
C ASP A 77 0.35 14.64 -9.12
N GLY A 78 -0.83 14.38 -8.57
CA GLY A 78 -1.43 13.05 -8.52
C GLY A 78 -0.76 12.10 -7.55
N VAL A 79 0.16 12.58 -6.72
CA VAL A 79 0.95 11.77 -5.78
C VAL A 79 0.69 12.15 -4.33
N HIS A 80 0.86 13.44 -4.00
CA HIS A 80 0.67 13.90 -2.64
C HIS A 80 -0.81 14.01 -2.29
N LEU A 81 -1.17 13.65 -1.06
CA LEU A 81 -2.55 13.69 -0.61
C LEU A 81 -2.90 15.08 -0.07
N VAL A 82 -4.12 15.52 -0.38
CA VAL A 82 -4.73 16.67 0.30
C VAL A 82 -5.57 16.16 1.48
N PRO A 83 -6.11 17.03 2.36
CA PRO A 83 -6.81 16.57 3.57
C PRO A 83 -7.89 15.51 3.33
N ALA A 84 -8.67 15.62 2.25
CA ALA A 84 -9.67 14.60 1.92
C ALA A 84 -9.03 13.23 1.65
N GLY A 85 -7.90 13.22 0.95
CA GLY A 85 -7.15 11.99 0.68
C GLY A 85 -6.54 11.41 1.95
N VAL A 86 -5.98 12.26 2.80
CA VAL A 86 -5.42 11.83 4.09
C VAL A 86 -6.50 11.16 4.94
N ASN A 87 -7.69 11.75 5.01
CA ASN A 87 -8.80 11.19 5.78
C ASN A 87 -9.21 9.82 5.25
N ALA A 88 -9.32 9.66 3.94
CA ALA A 88 -9.65 8.37 3.33
C ALA A 88 -8.58 7.32 3.60
N TYR A 89 -7.31 7.72 3.49
CA TYR A 89 -6.15 6.85 3.72
C TYR A 89 -6.12 6.34 5.17
N VAL A 90 -6.25 7.27 6.12
CA VAL A 90 -6.25 6.93 7.55
C VAL A 90 -7.45 6.06 7.91
N SER A 91 -8.63 6.37 7.35
CA SER A 91 -9.83 5.57 7.60
C SER A 91 -9.65 4.13 7.13
N ALA A 92 -9.02 3.90 5.99
CA ALA A 92 -8.74 2.56 5.48
C ALA A 92 -7.82 1.79 6.44
N ILE A 93 -6.80 2.44 6.98
CA ILE A 93 -5.90 1.83 7.97
C ILE A 93 -6.66 1.48 9.26
N LEU A 94 -7.49 2.39 9.75
CA LEU A 94 -8.26 2.16 10.98
C LEU A 94 -9.23 0.99 10.81
N GLU A 95 -9.88 0.88 9.65
CA GLU A 95 -10.76 -0.27 9.39
C GLU A 95 -10.01 -1.59 9.47
N LYS A 96 -8.79 -1.66 8.92
CA LYS A 96 -7.98 -2.88 9.00
C LYS A 96 -7.59 -3.20 10.43
N LEU A 97 -7.24 -2.20 11.22
CA LEU A 97 -6.89 -2.40 12.63
C LEU A 97 -8.09 -2.90 13.43
N GLN A 98 -9.29 -2.41 13.13
CA GLN A 98 -10.52 -2.79 13.83
C GLN A 98 -10.99 -4.20 13.48
N GLU A 99 -10.60 -4.72 12.33
CA GLU A 99 -10.90 -6.11 11.94
C GLU A 99 -10.18 -7.13 12.81
N LYS A 100 -9.16 -6.70 13.52
CA LYS A 100 -8.37 -7.58 14.38
C LYS A 100 -8.85 -7.48 15.82
#